data_ba3f515d06d893f89e124b1e53ac813c
#
_entry.id   ba3f515d06d893f89e124b1e53ac813c
#
_cell.length_a   1.000
_cell.length_b   1.000
_cell.length_c   1.000
_cell.angle_alpha   90.00
_cell.angle_beta   90.00
_cell.angle_gamma   90.00
#
_symmetry.space_group_name_H-M   'P 1'
#
loop_
_entity.id
_entity.type
_entity.pdbx_description
1 polymer ?
#
loop_
_entity_poly.entity_id
_entity_poly.type
_entity_poly.pdbx_seq_one_letter_code
_entity_poly.pdbx_strand_id
1 'polypeptide(L)'
;MKVKMCGLYRPEDIDYANEVQPDYVGFVFYPKSHRVVTKEQAAEYRKKLSPGIRTVGVFVNEDPKTIIELLEEGILDVAQLHGDETEEDIQYLQAVCHKPVIKAVKVRDRYDVEAWLDSSADYLLFDNG
;
A
#
# COMPACT_ATOMS: atom_id res chain seq x y z
N MET A 1 -1.57 13.88 13.59
CA MET A 1 -1.64 12.41 13.46
C MET A 1 -2.25 12.05 12.11
N LYS A 2 -1.69 11.05 11.45
CA LYS A 2 -2.25 10.56 10.20
C LYS A 2 -2.99 9.25 10.43
N VAL A 3 -4.12 9.09 9.74
CA VAL A 3 -4.99 7.91 9.88
C VAL A 3 -5.10 7.20 8.54
N LYS A 4 -4.99 5.88 8.57
CA LYS A 4 -5.15 5.02 7.39
C LYS A 4 -6.23 3.99 7.65
N MET A 5 -7.16 3.86 6.72
CA MET A 5 -8.16 2.78 6.71
C MET A 5 -7.70 1.77 5.65
N CYS A 6 -7.44 0.53 6.08
CA CYS A 6 -6.90 -0.49 5.19
C CYS A 6 -7.93 -1.57 4.86
N GLY A 7 -7.83 -2.13 3.65
CA GLY A 7 -8.65 -3.27 3.25
C GLY A 7 -10.04 -2.91 2.76
N LEU A 8 -10.19 -1.75 2.14
CA LEU A 8 -11.46 -1.35 1.54
C LEU A 8 -11.70 -2.19 0.28
N TYR A 9 -12.85 -2.84 0.21
CA TYR A 9 -13.18 -3.69 -0.95
C TYR A 9 -14.65 -3.64 -1.36
N ARG A 10 -15.49 -2.95 -0.59
CA ARG A 10 -16.92 -2.83 -0.90
C ARG A 10 -17.28 -1.36 -1.15
N PRO A 11 -18.34 -1.09 -1.93
CA PRO A 11 -18.80 0.30 -2.11
C PRO A 11 -19.10 1.02 -0.80
N GLU A 12 -19.68 0.31 0.19
CA GLU A 12 -19.98 0.89 1.51
C GLU A 12 -18.71 1.37 2.23
N ASP A 13 -17.58 0.67 2.01
CA ASP A 13 -16.31 1.05 2.63
C ASP A 13 -15.87 2.43 2.14
N ILE A 14 -16.12 2.74 0.88
CA ILE A 14 -15.79 4.04 0.29
C ILE A 14 -16.66 5.14 0.89
N ASP A 15 -17.94 4.85 1.12
CA ASP A 15 -18.84 5.81 1.77
C ASP A 15 -18.37 6.11 3.20
N TYR A 16 -17.96 5.09 3.94
CA TYR A 16 -17.41 5.27 5.29
C TYR A 16 -16.12 6.08 5.27
N ALA A 17 -15.24 5.83 4.31
CA ALA A 17 -14.00 6.59 4.17
C ALA A 17 -14.28 8.07 3.91
N ASN A 18 -15.26 8.36 3.06
CA ASN A 18 -15.65 9.74 2.77
C ASN A 18 -16.27 10.44 3.99
N GLU A 19 -16.95 9.70 4.86
CA GLU A 19 -17.45 10.26 6.12
C GLU A 19 -16.31 10.56 7.10
N VAL A 20 -15.40 9.62 7.28
CA VAL A 20 -14.30 9.73 8.26
C VAL A 20 -13.20 10.67 7.78
N GLN A 21 -12.98 10.77 6.47
CA GLN A 21 -11.91 11.57 5.85
C GLN A 21 -10.52 11.20 6.40
N PRO A 22 -10.10 9.90 6.29
CA PRO A 22 -8.75 9.52 6.68
C PRO A 22 -7.73 10.13 5.73
N ASP A 23 -6.48 10.14 6.13
CA ASP A 23 -5.39 10.60 5.25
C ASP A 23 -5.12 9.61 4.12
N TYR A 24 -5.26 8.31 4.43
CA TYR A 24 -4.99 7.23 3.48
C TYR A 24 -6.08 6.16 3.55
N VAL A 25 -6.35 5.53 2.40
CA VAL A 25 -7.10 4.27 2.35
C VAL A 25 -6.23 3.23 1.66
N GLY A 26 -6.32 1.98 2.10
CA GLY A 26 -5.56 0.88 1.54
C GLY A 26 -6.44 -0.09 0.76
N PHE A 27 -5.98 -0.46 -0.44
CA PHE A 27 -6.56 -1.51 -1.25
C PHE A 27 -5.60 -2.70 -1.28
N VAL A 28 -6.11 -3.91 -1.04
CA VAL A 28 -5.31 -5.12 -1.03
C VAL A 28 -5.35 -5.78 -2.40
N PHE A 29 -4.17 -6.03 -2.97
CA PHE A 29 -4.04 -6.69 -4.27
C PHE A 29 -3.53 -8.14 -4.14
N TYR A 30 -3.42 -8.65 -2.92
CA TYR A 30 -2.98 -10.02 -2.66
C TYR A 30 -4.12 -10.99 -2.96
N PRO A 31 -3.97 -11.91 -3.94
CA PRO A 31 -5.05 -12.77 -4.40
C PRO A 31 -5.65 -13.69 -3.32
N LYS A 32 -4.87 -14.03 -2.29
CA LYS A 32 -5.34 -14.90 -1.20
C LYS A 32 -6.13 -14.16 -0.13
N SER A 33 -6.21 -12.84 -0.19
CA SER A 33 -6.98 -12.05 0.75
C SER A 33 -8.47 -12.06 0.36
N HIS A 34 -9.36 -12.19 1.34
CA HIS A 34 -10.80 -12.06 1.08
C HIS A 34 -11.20 -10.60 0.75
N ARG A 35 -10.29 -9.66 1.00
CA ARG A 35 -10.51 -8.23 0.70
C ARG A 35 -9.86 -7.79 -0.59
N VAL A 36 -9.40 -8.74 -1.41
CA VAL A 36 -8.69 -8.41 -2.66
C VAL A 36 -9.61 -7.61 -3.59
N VAL A 37 -9.02 -6.60 -4.24
CA VAL A 37 -9.70 -5.82 -5.27
C VAL A 37 -8.92 -5.94 -6.59
N THR A 38 -9.63 -5.74 -7.70
CA THR A 38 -9.01 -5.67 -9.01
C THR A 38 -8.55 -4.24 -9.29
N LYS A 39 -7.72 -4.09 -10.31
CA LYS A 39 -7.29 -2.77 -10.81
C LYS A 39 -8.53 -1.91 -11.14
N GLU A 40 -9.51 -2.50 -11.80
CA GLU A 40 -10.72 -1.81 -12.23
C GLU A 40 -11.55 -1.34 -11.03
N GLN A 41 -11.68 -2.18 -10.02
CA GLN A 41 -12.39 -1.82 -8.79
C GLN A 41 -11.67 -0.68 -8.06
N ALA A 42 -10.34 -0.78 -7.94
CA ALA A 42 -9.54 0.26 -7.28
C ALA A 42 -9.67 1.60 -8.02
N ALA A 43 -9.64 1.57 -9.34
CA ALA A 43 -9.79 2.78 -10.16
C ALA A 43 -11.16 3.42 -9.95
N GLU A 44 -12.23 2.62 -9.90
CA GLU A 44 -13.58 3.11 -9.64
C GLU A 44 -13.71 3.69 -8.24
N TYR A 45 -13.17 3.00 -7.24
CA TYR A 45 -13.25 3.46 -5.85
C TYR A 45 -12.46 4.76 -5.67
N ARG A 46 -11.31 4.89 -6.32
CA ARG A 46 -10.54 6.13 -6.26
C ARG A 46 -11.33 7.32 -6.76
N LYS A 47 -12.08 7.14 -7.85
CA LYS A 47 -12.90 8.22 -8.41
C LYS A 47 -13.98 8.69 -7.44
N LYS A 48 -14.47 7.78 -6.60
CA LYS A 48 -15.52 8.09 -5.63
C LYS A 48 -14.99 8.65 -4.31
N LEU A 49 -13.70 8.48 -4.03
CA LEU A 49 -13.09 9.01 -2.82
C LEU A 49 -12.93 10.53 -2.91
N SER A 50 -13.06 11.19 -1.75
CA SER A 50 -12.77 12.62 -1.65
C SER A 50 -11.35 12.92 -2.09
N PRO A 51 -11.09 14.04 -2.80
CA PRO A 51 -9.79 14.32 -3.42
C PRO A 51 -8.60 14.38 -2.46
N GLY A 52 -8.81 14.69 -1.20
CA GLY A 52 -7.74 14.77 -0.22
C GLY A 52 -7.28 13.42 0.35
N ILE A 53 -8.00 12.33 0.03
CA ILE A 53 -7.66 11.00 0.51
C ILE A 53 -6.68 10.34 -0.46
N ARG A 54 -5.54 9.87 0.05
CA ARG A 54 -4.54 9.18 -0.77
C ARG A 54 -4.75 7.68 -0.72
N THR A 55 -4.43 6.99 -1.83
CA THR A 55 -4.61 5.55 -1.94
C THR A 55 -3.30 4.80 -1.82
N VAL A 56 -3.32 3.72 -1.03
CA VAL A 56 -2.19 2.83 -0.80
C VAL A 56 -2.55 1.45 -1.33
N GLY A 57 -1.69 0.88 -2.16
CA GLY A 57 -1.85 -0.49 -2.59
C GLY A 57 -1.01 -1.42 -1.74
N VAL A 58 -1.60 -2.47 -1.20
CA VAL A 58 -0.91 -3.47 -0.39
C VAL A 58 -0.62 -4.69 -1.26
N PHE A 59 0.66 -5.05 -1.37
CA PHE A 59 1.13 -6.14 -2.22
C PHE A 59 1.93 -7.15 -1.40
N VAL A 60 1.85 -8.41 -1.80
CA VAL A 60 2.65 -9.49 -1.23
C VAL A 60 3.34 -10.20 -2.39
N ASN A 61 4.65 -9.96 -2.55
CA ASN A 61 5.48 -10.57 -3.59
C ASN A 61 4.91 -10.42 -5.01
N GLU A 62 4.32 -9.26 -5.29
CA GLU A 62 3.74 -8.96 -6.59
C GLU A 62 4.81 -8.63 -7.62
N ASP A 63 4.51 -8.89 -8.89
CA ASP A 63 5.37 -8.47 -10.00
C ASP A 63 5.52 -6.94 -9.98
N PRO A 64 6.75 -6.41 -9.97
CA PRO A 64 6.97 -4.97 -9.99
C PRO A 64 6.27 -4.24 -11.13
N LYS A 65 6.09 -4.89 -12.28
CA LYS A 65 5.40 -4.28 -13.43
C LYS A 65 3.96 -3.94 -13.10
N THR A 66 3.27 -4.80 -12.37
CA THR A 66 1.88 -4.57 -11.92
C THR A 66 1.82 -3.39 -10.98
N ILE A 67 2.74 -3.31 -10.03
CA ILE A 67 2.81 -2.21 -9.05
C ILE A 67 3.07 -0.89 -9.77
N ILE A 68 4.05 -0.87 -10.67
CA ILE A 68 4.43 0.31 -11.45
C ILE A 68 3.23 0.83 -12.25
N GLU A 69 2.51 -0.08 -12.91
CA GLU A 69 1.34 0.29 -13.71
C GLU A 69 0.30 1.02 -12.87
N LEU A 70 -0.02 0.49 -11.68
CA LEU A 70 -1.00 1.09 -10.79
C LEU A 70 -0.55 2.46 -10.27
N LEU A 71 0.72 2.62 -9.98
CA LEU A 71 1.28 3.90 -9.53
C LEU A 71 1.33 4.93 -10.66
N GLU A 72 1.77 4.53 -11.83
CA GLU A 72 1.89 5.45 -12.98
C GLU A 72 0.55 5.89 -13.55
N GLU A 73 -0.46 5.03 -13.50
CA GLU A 73 -1.80 5.39 -13.93
C GLU A 73 -2.55 6.25 -12.90
N GLY A 74 -1.95 6.51 -11.75
CA GLY A 74 -2.54 7.38 -10.73
C GLY A 74 -3.64 6.71 -9.92
N ILE A 75 -3.80 5.40 -10.04
CA ILE A 75 -4.78 4.64 -9.22
C ILE A 75 -4.29 4.58 -7.78
N LEU A 76 -2.98 4.44 -7.59
CA LEU A 76 -2.34 4.42 -6.28
C LEU A 76 -1.37 5.58 -6.14
N ASP A 77 -1.30 6.12 -4.93
CA ASP A 77 -0.32 7.14 -4.55
C ASP A 77 0.89 6.53 -3.85
N VAL A 78 0.71 5.38 -3.20
CA VAL A 78 1.73 4.73 -2.38
C VAL A 78 1.67 3.22 -2.59
N ALA A 79 2.84 2.57 -2.62
CA ALA A 79 2.92 1.11 -2.62
C ALA A 79 3.37 0.62 -1.25
N GLN A 80 2.64 -0.32 -0.67
CA GLN A 80 3.01 -0.98 0.57
C GLN A 80 3.37 -2.44 0.28
N LEU A 81 4.61 -2.80 0.57
CA LEU A 81 5.14 -4.15 0.32
C LEU A 81 5.08 -4.94 1.62
N HIS A 82 4.26 -5.98 1.66
CA HIS A 82 3.95 -6.74 2.86
C HIS A 82 4.41 -8.21 2.79
N GLY A 83 5.31 -8.52 1.87
CA GLY A 83 5.85 -9.87 1.68
C GLY A 83 7.34 -9.93 1.92
N ASP A 84 8.02 -10.72 1.10
CA ASP A 84 9.47 -10.94 1.22
C ASP A 84 10.30 -9.99 0.33
N GLU A 85 9.71 -8.88 -0.08
CA GLU A 85 10.39 -7.90 -0.93
C GLU A 85 11.66 -7.39 -0.26
N THR A 86 12.71 -7.21 -1.07
CA THR A 86 14.03 -6.80 -0.61
C THR A 86 14.22 -5.29 -0.69
N GLU A 87 15.33 -4.81 -0.12
CA GLU A 87 15.75 -3.41 -0.25
C GLU A 87 15.93 -3.03 -1.73
N GLU A 88 16.43 -3.94 -2.56
CA GLU A 88 16.61 -3.71 -3.98
C GLU A 88 15.26 -3.49 -4.68
N ASP A 89 14.24 -4.25 -4.30
CA ASP A 89 12.88 -4.10 -4.84
C ASP A 89 12.32 -2.71 -4.52
N ILE A 90 12.54 -2.25 -3.28
CA ILE A 90 12.10 -0.94 -2.83
C ILE A 90 12.77 0.16 -3.65
N GLN A 91 14.09 0.09 -3.78
CA GLN A 91 14.88 1.08 -4.53
C GLN A 91 14.49 1.13 -5.99
N TYR A 92 14.21 -0.03 -6.59
CA TYR A 92 13.75 -0.12 -7.97
C TYR A 92 12.43 0.64 -8.19
N LEU A 93 11.45 0.40 -7.33
CA LEU A 93 10.16 1.08 -7.43
C LEU A 93 10.31 2.59 -7.23
N GLN A 94 11.10 3.01 -6.27
CA GLN A 94 11.35 4.43 -6.02
C GLN A 94 12.01 5.12 -7.21
N ALA A 95 12.98 4.45 -7.84
CA ALA A 95 13.71 4.99 -8.98
C ALA A 95 12.81 5.13 -10.23
N VAL A 96 11.91 4.17 -10.45
CA VAL A 96 11.04 4.14 -11.63
C VAL A 96 9.85 5.06 -11.46
N CYS A 97 9.17 5.00 -10.33
CA CYS A 97 7.88 5.68 -10.13
C CYS A 97 7.97 7.02 -9.41
N HIS A 98 9.02 7.26 -8.64
CA HIS A 98 9.16 8.45 -7.78
C HIS A 98 7.96 8.63 -6.83
N LYS A 99 7.41 7.52 -6.35
CA LYS A 99 6.29 7.49 -5.43
C LYS A 99 6.73 6.87 -4.10
N PRO A 100 6.08 7.23 -2.97
CA PRO A 100 6.44 6.65 -1.68
C PRO A 100 6.23 5.15 -1.63
N VAL A 101 7.14 4.45 -0.97
CA VAL A 101 7.07 3.01 -0.72
C VAL A 101 7.11 2.77 0.77
N ILE A 102 6.16 1.98 1.26
CA ILE A 102 6.11 1.51 2.64
C ILE A 102 6.59 0.07 2.65
N LYS A 103 7.50 -0.26 3.54
CA LYS A 103 7.85 -1.66 3.79
C LYS A 103 7.24 -2.11 5.11
N ALA A 104 6.38 -3.11 5.05
CA ALA A 104 5.82 -3.74 6.23
C ALA A 104 6.72 -4.90 6.64
N VAL A 105 7.17 -4.87 7.89
CA VAL A 105 8.11 -5.85 8.44
C VAL A 105 7.41 -6.65 9.52
N LYS A 106 7.39 -7.98 9.36
CA LYS A 106 6.87 -8.86 10.38
C LYS A 106 7.91 -9.01 11.49
N VAL A 107 7.58 -8.56 12.68
CA VAL A 107 8.51 -8.54 13.80
C VAL A 107 8.33 -9.80 14.66
N ARG A 108 9.35 -10.64 14.68
CA ARG A 108 9.44 -11.82 15.53
C ARG A 108 10.38 -11.56 16.72
N ASP A 109 11.43 -10.76 16.47
CA ASP A 109 12.39 -10.34 17.48
C ASP A 109 13.03 -9.00 17.05
N ARG A 110 13.93 -8.48 17.90
CA ARG A 110 14.57 -7.19 17.65
C ARG A 110 15.44 -7.16 16.40
N TYR A 111 15.94 -8.33 15.95
CA TYR A 111 16.78 -8.39 14.75
C TYR A 111 15.99 -8.05 13.49
N ASP A 112 14.71 -8.38 13.46
CA ASP A 112 13.84 -8.03 12.33
C ASP A 112 13.72 -6.50 12.22
N VAL A 113 13.63 -5.81 13.36
CA VAL A 113 13.58 -4.34 13.37
C VAL A 113 14.91 -3.75 12.94
N GLU A 114 16.02 -4.21 13.53
CA GLU A 114 17.37 -3.71 13.24
C GLU A 114 17.74 -3.88 11.76
N ALA A 115 17.31 -4.99 11.14
CA ALA A 115 17.62 -5.29 9.75
C ALA A 115 17.03 -4.24 8.78
N TRP A 116 15.98 -3.54 9.19
CA TRP A 116 15.28 -2.60 8.32
C TRP A 116 15.45 -1.14 8.69
N LEU A 117 16.12 -0.82 9.80
CA LEU A 117 16.26 0.56 10.27
C LEU A 117 16.97 1.48 9.27
N ASP A 118 17.89 0.93 8.46
CA ASP A 118 18.62 1.69 7.47
C ASP A 118 18.04 1.59 6.06
N SER A 119 16.82 1.07 5.95
CA SER A 119 16.14 0.94 4.66
C SER A 119 15.88 2.30 4.02
N SER A 120 15.92 2.33 2.68
CA SER A 120 15.54 3.51 1.91
C SER A 120 14.03 3.66 1.74
N ALA A 121 13.23 2.75 2.30
CA ALA A 121 11.77 2.87 2.26
C ALA A 121 11.36 4.22 2.88
N ASP A 122 10.34 4.83 2.28
CA ASP A 122 9.83 6.12 2.79
C ASP A 122 9.22 5.96 4.17
N TYR A 123 8.61 4.80 4.43
CA TYR A 123 8.04 4.46 5.73
C TYR A 123 8.26 2.99 6.03
N LEU A 124 8.45 2.68 7.30
CA LEU A 124 8.48 1.29 7.79
C LEU A 124 7.26 1.06 8.66
N LEU A 125 6.61 -0.08 8.45
CA LEU A 125 5.48 -0.51 9.26
C LEU A 125 5.90 -1.79 9.96
N PHE A 126 5.94 -1.79 11.28
CA PHE A 126 6.30 -2.97 12.05
C PHE A 126 5.03 -3.65 12.56
N ASP A 127 4.91 -4.96 12.30
CA ASP A 127 3.71 -5.73 12.56
C ASP A 127 4.08 -7.01 13.33
N ASN A 128 3.31 -7.34 14.34
CA ASN A 128 3.53 -8.57 15.12
C ASN A 128 3.11 -9.85 14.40
N GLY A 129 2.63 -9.72 13.22
CA GLY A 129 2.21 -10.85 12.43
C GLY A 129 0.72 -10.99 12.38
#